data_7df817974f7686e1a36cc4bfd8ca28ca
#
_entry.id   7df817974f7686e1a36cc4bfd8ca28ca
#
_cell.length_a   1.000
_cell.length_b   1.000
_cell.length_c   1.000
_cell.angle_alpha   90.00
_cell.angle_beta   90.00
_cell.angle_gamma   90.00
#
_symmetry.space_group_name_H-M   'P 1'
#
loop_
_entity.id
_entity.type
_entity.pdbx_description
1 polymer ?
#
loop_
_entity_poly.entity_id
_entity_poly.type
_entity_poly.pdbx_seq_one_letter_code
_entity_poly.pdbx_strand_id
1 'polypeptide(L)'
;VAIVLLATTSGASGWLAGILGACITAPHLFGPFVARSLDTAKDGRTVIAWACLVHGATLAAAVLLFPVTPPLVPGLLLIASGLVGPLLTGGISSRLSAIAGPERSSQRRAQGWDVATYGIGGTIGPSMVAVVSAWTNPATAALILAGSTFVAAALIRVLPYTAPLSIAAEVPRPGRTLLMMISRGPLRRTLYMTVAVALSVAALPIVAVASTGELGVPPASAGLLTAAYGLGGLLGSAGVMIRPLKAEADPLMTWLATAVAIALCGAAIAGQFPAALGAFACAGVLNSYFFASTLAARSEYSPPAARGQVFVWIGALKITAGSAGTALAGALIAPLTKLPLYLAMGLLALAVVTSVVDRHRERIRR
;
A
#
# COMPACT_ATOMS: atom_id res chain seq x y z
N VAL A 1 4.09 -12.34 5.07
CA VAL A 1 4.60 -13.61 4.49
C VAL A 1 5.47 -14.33 5.51
N ALA A 2 6.62 -13.79 5.98
CA ALA A 2 7.56 -14.48 6.86
C ALA A 2 6.90 -15.04 8.14
N ILE A 3 6.06 -14.27 8.83
CA ILE A 3 5.35 -14.71 10.05
C ILE A 3 4.37 -15.86 9.76
N VAL A 4 3.65 -15.78 8.64
CA VAL A 4 2.73 -16.87 8.24
C VAL A 4 3.50 -18.13 7.93
N LEU A 5 4.61 -18.03 7.18
CA LEU A 5 5.50 -19.17 6.92
C LEU A 5 6.08 -19.73 8.21
N LEU A 6 6.56 -18.90 9.12
CA LEU A 6 7.07 -19.33 10.42
C LEU A 6 6.02 -20.13 11.19
N ALA A 7 4.80 -19.61 11.30
CA ALA A 7 3.72 -20.27 12.01
C ALA A 7 3.35 -21.62 11.37
N THR A 8 3.15 -21.66 10.04
CA THR A 8 2.77 -22.89 9.34
C THR A 8 3.86 -23.96 9.36
N THR A 9 5.12 -23.58 9.19
CA THR A 9 6.25 -24.54 9.26
C THR A 9 6.53 -25.04 10.68
N SER A 10 6.08 -24.29 11.69
CA SER A 10 6.14 -24.74 13.10
C SER A 10 4.92 -25.59 13.53
N GLY A 11 4.07 -26.00 12.58
CA GLY A 11 2.91 -26.87 12.86
C GLY A 11 1.68 -26.13 13.39
N ALA A 12 1.67 -24.78 13.40
CA ALA A 12 0.49 -24.03 13.77
C ALA A 12 -0.62 -24.18 12.73
N SER A 13 -1.89 -24.14 13.20
CA SER A 13 -3.03 -24.18 12.29
C SER A 13 -3.03 -22.99 11.33
N GLY A 14 -3.56 -23.16 10.11
CA GLY A 14 -3.68 -22.07 9.15
C GLY A 14 -4.46 -20.88 9.69
N TRP A 15 -5.42 -21.12 10.59
CA TRP A 15 -6.19 -20.07 11.28
C TRP A 15 -5.28 -19.21 12.19
N LEU A 16 -4.43 -19.87 13.02
CA LEU A 16 -3.48 -19.14 13.88
C LEU A 16 -2.45 -18.36 13.06
N ALA A 17 -1.92 -18.96 12.00
CA ALA A 17 -1.01 -18.29 11.09
C ALA A 17 -1.67 -17.04 10.45
N GLY A 18 -2.94 -17.15 10.07
CA GLY A 18 -3.73 -16.03 9.56
C GLY A 18 -3.92 -14.92 10.59
N ILE A 19 -4.25 -15.26 11.84
CA ILE A 19 -4.38 -14.29 12.95
C ILE A 19 -3.06 -13.57 13.19
N LEU A 20 -1.94 -14.27 13.26
CA LEU A 20 -0.63 -13.65 13.47
C LEU A 20 -0.27 -12.71 12.31
N GLY A 21 -0.61 -13.07 11.07
CA GLY A 21 -0.51 -12.18 9.92
C GLY A 21 -1.40 -10.94 10.05
N ALA A 22 -2.63 -11.10 10.54
CA ALA A 22 -3.55 -10.01 10.78
C ALA A 22 -3.09 -9.09 11.93
N CYS A 23 -2.45 -9.62 12.97
CA CYS A 23 -1.90 -8.85 14.08
C CYS A 23 -0.90 -7.78 13.63
N ILE A 24 -0.17 -8.00 12.53
CA ILE A 24 0.76 -7.00 12.00
C ILE A 24 0.09 -6.00 11.03
N THR A 25 -1.00 -6.38 10.38
CA THR A 25 -1.64 -5.53 9.36
C THR A 25 -2.87 -4.76 9.86
N ALA A 26 -3.71 -5.36 10.68
CA ALA A 26 -4.91 -4.72 11.20
C ALA A 26 -4.63 -3.44 12.02
N PRO A 27 -3.56 -3.39 12.87
CA PRO A 27 -3.24 -2.18 13.63
C PRO A 27 -2.87 -0.97 12.77
N HIS A 28 -2.57 -1.15 11.47
CA HIS A 28 -2.34 -0.04 10.55
C HIS A 28 -3.51 0.95 10.51
N LEU A 29 -4.73 0.49 10.80
CA LEU A 29 -5.91 1.35 10.87
C LEU A 29 -5.80 2.41 11.98
N PHE A 30 -5.05 2.12 13.04
CA PHE A 30 -4.75 3.07 14.12
C PHE A 30 -3.52 3.94 13.85
N GLY A 31 -2.81 3.70 12.75
CA GLY A 31 -1.63 4.46 12.33
C GLY A 31 -1.80 5.99 12.34
N PRO A 32 -2.95 6.55 11.94
CA PRO A 32 -3.16 8.01 11.97
C PRO A 32 -3.05 8.62 13.37
N PHE A 33 -3.37 7.88 14.44
CA PHE A 33 -3.20 8.34 15.81
C PHE A 33 -1.72 8.45 16.18
N VAL A 34 -0.90 7.52 15.70
CA VAL A 34 0.55 7.55 15.87
C VAL A 34 1.19 8.59 14.94
N ALA A 35 0.64 8.79 13.73
CA ALA A 35 1.14 9.75 12.75
C ALA A 35 1.05 11.22 13.23
N ARG A 36 0.16 11.52 14.17
CA ARG A 36 0.11 12.86 14.78
C ARG A 36 1.44 13.25 15.42
N SER A 37 2.16 12.27 16.01
CA SER A 37 3.50 12.52 16.57
C SER A 37 4.50 13.01 15.52
N LEU A 38 4.35 12.58 14.26
CA LEU A 38 5.19 13.04 13.15
C LEU A 38 4.94 14.51 12.80
N ASP A 39 3.68 14.96 12.80
CA ASP A 39 3.30 16.34 12.48
C ASP A 39 3.58 17.30 13.62
N THR A 40 3.63 16.81 14.88
CA THR A 40 3.92 17.62 16.08
C THR A 40 5.40 17.65 16.47
N ALA A 41 6.21 16.76 15.93
CA ALA A 41 7.62 16.64 16.30
C ALA A 41 8.48 17.79 15.72
N LYS A 42 9.45 18.26 16.51
CA LYS A 42 10.48 19.20 16.05
C LYS A 42 11.36 18.58 14.94
N ASP A 43 11.63 17.27 15.03
CA ASP A 43 12.38 16.51 14.03
C ASP A 43 11.65 15.22 13.68
N GLY A 44 10.98 15.18 12.52
CA GLY A 44 10.25 14.02 12.05
C GLY A 44 11.13 12.79 11.78
N ARG A 45 12.44 12.99 11.50
CA ARG A 45 13.38 11.88 11.32
C ARG A 45 13.51 11.05 12.60
N THR A 46 13.49 11.71 13.75
CA THR A 46 13.56 11.03 15.06
C THR A 46 12.34 10.14 15.27
N VAL A 47 11.14 10.63 14.95
CA VAL A 47 9.89 9.84 15.09
C VAL A 47 9.93 8.61 14.18
N ILE A 48 10.32 8.77 12.92
CA ILE A 48 10.40 7.65 11.96
C ILE A 48 11.50 6.66 12.37
N ALA A 49 12.67 7.15 12.83
CA ALA A 49 13.74 6.27 13.29
C ALA A 49 13.30 5.44 14.51
N TRP A 50 12.64 6.05 15.50
CA TRP A 50 12.05 5.32 16.62
C TRP A 50 11.01 4.30 16.18
N ALA A 51 10.16 4.65 15.21
CA ALA A 51 9.19 3.71 14.64
C ALA A 51 9.88 2.49 13.99
N CYS A 52 10.99 2.70 13.27
CA CYS A 52 11.81 1.61 12.71
C CYS A 52 12.41 0.72 13.81
N LEU A 53 12.96 1.32 14.88
CA LEU A 53 13.54 0.58 16.00
C LEU A 53 12.48 -0.25 16.72
N VAL A 54 11.31 0.34 17.02
CA VAL A 54 10.20 -0.36 17.67
C VAL A 54 9.70 -1.50 16.80
N HIS A 55 9.49 -1.24 15.49
CA HIS A 55 9.04 -2.26 14.55
C HIS A 55 10.02 -3.44 14.49
N GLY A 56 11.31 -3.17 14.32
CA GLY A 56 12.33 -4.21 14.25
C GLY A 56 12.47 -4.99 15.56
N ALA A 57 12.51 -4.30 16.69
CA ALA A 57 12.65 -4.95 17.99
C ALA A 57 11.45 -5.84 18.33
N THR A 58 10.21 -5.34 18.12
CA THR A 58 8.99 -6.12 18.40
C THR A 58 8.81 -7.27 17.42
N LEU A 59 9.17 -7.09 16.14
CA LEU A 59 9.17 -8.17 15.15
C LEU A 59 10.20 -9.25 15.50
N ALA A 60 11.45 -8.86 15.82
CA ALA A 60 12.48 -9.81 16.24
C ALA A 60 12.08 -10.56 17.51
N ALA A 61 11.57 -9.85 18.52
CA ALA A 61 11.09 -10.47 19.76
C ALA A 61 9.94 -11.44 19.48
N ALA A 62 8.98 -11.09 18.61
CA ALA A 62 7.88 -11.98 18.23
C ALA A 62 8.39 -13.28 17.60
N VAL A 63 9.40 -13.19 16.72
CA VAL A 63 10.00 -14.36 16.05
C VAL A 63 10.77 -15.23 17.05
N LEU A 64 11.59 -14.65 17.90
CA LEU A 64 12.42 -15.38 18.86
C LEU A 64 11.59 -16.02 19.98
N LEU A 65 10.52 -15.36 20.41
CA LEU A 65 9.64 -15.87 21.47
C LEU A 65 8.58 -16.85 20.94
N PHE A 66 8.35 -16.91 19.62
CA PHE A 66 7.32 -17.75 19.03
C PHE A 66 7.41 -19.24 19.44
N PRO A 67 8.60 -19.90 19.47
CA PRO A 67 8.71 -21.31 19.83
C PRO A 67 8.61 -21.60 21.35
N VAL A 68 8.76 -20.58 22.20
CA VAL A 68 8.93 -20.77 23.67
C VAL A 68 7.83 -20.13 24.50
N THR A 69 6.88 -19.41 23.87
CA THR A 69 5.78 -18.73 24.55
C THR A 69 4.43 -19.05 23.94
N PRO A 70 3.32 -18.88 24.69
CA PRO A 70 1.98 -18.96 24.10
C PRO A 70 1.80 -17.98 22.94
N PRO A 71 1.02 -18.29 21.89
CA PRO A 71 0.81 -17.46 20.70
C PRO A 71 0.32 -16.03 20.97
N LEU A 72 -0.27 -15.80 22.14
CA LEU A 72 -0.69 -14.47 22.57
C LEU A 72 0.49 -13.48 22.66
N VAL A 73 1.66 -13.94 23.17
CA VAL A 73 2.84 -13.07 23.34
C VAL A 73 3.37 -12.56 22.00
N PRO A 74 3.73 -13.44 21.03
CA PRO A 74 4.10 -12.96 19.69
C PRO A 74 2.97 -12.18 19.02
N GLY A 75 1.70 -12.52 19.22
CA GLY A 75 0.56 -11.75 18.71
C GLY A 75 0.55 -10.30 19.19
N LEU A 76 0.74 -10.05 20.47
CA LEU A 76 0.81 -8.70 21.05
C LEU A 76 2.03 -7.91 20.54
N LEU A 77 3.19 -8.56 20.38
CA LEU A 77 4.39 -7.95 19.80
C LEU A 77 4.18 -7.58 18.33
N LEU A 78 3.49 -8.41 17.55
CA LEU A 78 3.12 -8.12 16.17
C LEU A 78 2.12 -6.97 16.07
N ILE A 79 1.18 -6.85 17.00
CA ILE A 79 0.27 -5.69 17.13
C ILE A 79 1.08 -4.41 17.37
N ALA A 80 2.02 -4.43 18.31
CA ALA A 80 2.89 -3.28 18.57
C ALA A 80 3.72 -2.89 17.35
N SER A 81 4.27 -3.89 16.64
CA SER A 81 4.97 -3.71 15.35
C SER A 81 4.07 -3.06 14.30
N GLY A 82 2.83 -3.55 14.17
CA GLY A 82 1.85 -3.06 13.21
C GLY A 82 1.38 -1.63 13.46
N LEU A 83 1.29 -1.20 14.71
CA LEU A 83 0.89 0.18 15.07
C LEU A 83 1.85 1.25 14.53
N VAL A 84 3.14 0.97 14.49
CA VAL A 84 4.17 1.90 13.98
C VAL A 84 4.45 1.72 12.48
N GLY A 85 4.01 0.61 11.88
CA GLY A 85 4.22 0.29 10.46
C GLY A 85 3.88 1.41 9.48
N PRO A 86 2.76 2.12 9.62
CA PRO A 86 2.40 3.24 8.77
C PRO A 86 3.39 4.41 8.77
N LEU A 87 4.17 4.59 9.84
CA LEU A 87 5.22 5.62 9.88
C LEU A 87 6.44 5.25 9.03
N LEU A 88 6.70 3.96 8.84
CA LEU A 88 7.82 3.49 8.02
C LEU A 88 7.58 3.74 6.53
N THR A 89 6.33 3.85 6.12
CA THR A 89 5.92 4.07 4.73
C THR A 89 5.41 5.51 4.54
N GLY A 90 4.19 5.79 4.97
CA GLY A 90 3.55 7.09 4.82
C GLY A 90 4.30 8.25 5.52
N GLY A 91 5.05 7.95 6.59
CA GLY A 91 5.86 8.93 7.30
C GLY A 91 6.97 9.51 6.41
N ILE A 92 7.75 8.65 5.72
CA ILE A 92 8.81 9.08 4.81
C ILE A 92 8.20 9.80 3.60
N SER A 93 7.20 9.20 2.96
CA SER A 93 6.50 9.77 1.80
C SER A 93 5.97 11.18 2.08
N SER A 94 5.49 11.44 3.30
CA SER A 94 4.98 12.76 3.70
C SER A 94 6.07 13.85 3.78
N ARG A 95 7.34 13.46 3.96
CA ARG A 95 8.49 14.38 4.07
C ARG A 95 9.15 14.68 2.73
N LEU A 96 8.92 13.86 1.71
CA LEU A 96 9.57 14.01 0.41
C LEU A 96 9.37 15.38 -0.22
N SER A 97 8.18 15.96 -0.11
CA SER A 97 7.90 17.29 -0.67
C SER A 97 8.72 18.40 0.00
N ALA A 98 9.02 18.29 1.28
CA ALA A 98 9.87 19.26 1.99
C ALA A 98 11.36 19.08 1.65
N ILE A 99 11.80 17.83 1.44
CA ILE A 99 13.18 17.49 1.05
C ILE A 99 13.44 17.88 -0.41
N ALA A 100 12.49 17.63 -1.31
CA ALA A 100 12.61 17.89 -2.75
C ALA A 100 12.55 19.39 -3.11
N GLY A 101 12.12 20.25 -2.16
CA GLY A 101 11.98 21.69 -2.37
C GLY A 101 10.64 22.06 -3.01
N PRO A 102 10.44 23.38 -3.28
CA PRO A 102 9.14 23.93 -3.70
C PRO A 102 8.80 23.65 -5.17
N GLU A 103 9.79 23.27 -5.99
CA GLU A 103 9.59 23.06 -7.41
C GLU A 103 8.76 21.81 -7.69
N ARG A 104 7.67 21.97 -8.47
CA ARG A 104 6.73 20.89 -8.78
C ARG A 104 7.40 19.72 -9.51
N SER A 105 8.35 20.01 -10.39
CA SER A 105 9.10 18.98 -11.14
C SER A 105 9.92 18.09 -10.20
N SER A 106 10.63 18.70 -9.24
CA SER A 106 11.43 18.00 -8.23
C SER A 106 10.56 17.16 -7.30
N GLN A 107 9.43 17.70 -6.85
CA GLN A 107 8.46 16.96 -6.02
C GLN A 107 7.88 15.76 -6.77
N ARG A 108 7.52 15.92 -8.05
CA ARG A 108 7.01 14.82 -8.88
C ARG A 108 8.06 13.74 -9.14
N ARG A 109 9.33 14.13 -9.30
CA ARG A 109 10.45 13.17 -9.42
C ARG A 109 10.65 12.40 -8.12
N ALA A 110 10.63 13.06 -6.98
CA ALA A 110 10.73 12.43 -5.67
C ALA A 110 9.58 11.43 -5.43
N GLN A 111 8.36 11.77 -5.82
CA GLN A 111 7.20 10.86 -5.77
C GLN A 111 7.38 9.65 -6.70
N GLY A 112 8.00 9.82 -7.88
CA GLY A 112 8.34 8.71 -8.77
C GLY A 112 9.30 7.72 -8.11
N TRP A 113 10.35 8.22 -7.44
CA TRP A 113 11.25 7.38 -6.64
C TRP A 113 10.52 6.67 -5.49
N ASP A 114 9.61 7.37 -4.79
CA ASP A 114 8.81 6.78 -3.72
C ASP A 114 7.97 5.61 -4.24
N VAL A 115 7.28 5.80 -5.37
CA VAL A 115 6.51 4.71 -6.03
C VAL A 115 7.41 3.53 -6.40
N ALA A 116 8.63 3.79 -6.90
CA ALA A 116 9.58 2.74 -7.23
C ALA A 116 9.98 1.92 -5.99
N THR A 117 10.21 2.56 -4.83
CA THR A 117 10.51 1.84 -3.59
C THR A 117 9.34 0.96 -3.14
N TYR A 118 8.10 1.43 -3.27
CA TYR A 118 6.91 0.60 -3.02
C TYR A 118 6.79 -0.57 -3.99
N GLY A 119 7.07 -0.35 -5.29
CA GLY A 119 7.08 -1.39 -6.31
C GLY A 119 8.13 -2.47 -6.02
N ILE A 120 9.35 -2.06 -5.70
CA ILE A 120 10.45 -2.95 -5.32
C ILE A 120 10.08 -3.73 -4.06
N GLY A 121 9.67 -3.04 -2.99
CA GLY A 121 9.32 -3.68 -1.73
C GLY A 121 8.16 -4.66 -1.85
N GLY A 122 7.12 -4.30 -2.62
CA GLY A 122 5.94 -5.14 -2.82
C GLY A 122 6.18 -6.37 -3.71
N THR A 123 7.14 -6.31 -4.63
CA THR A 123 7.44 -7.41 -5.57
C THR A 123 8.62 -8.24 -5.11
N ILE A 124 9.75 -7.61 -4.77
CA ILE A 124 10.99 -8.31 -4.39
C ILE A 124 10.92 -8.78 -2.94
N GLY A 125 10.28 -8.04 -2.04
CA GLY A 125 10.22 -8.38 -0.61
C GLY A 125 9.68 -9.79 -0.34
N PRO A 126 8.47 -10.15 -0.80
CA PRO A 126 7.95 -11.51 -0.64
C PRO A 126 8.82 -12.59 -1.28
N SER A 127 9.43 -12.30 -2.44
CA SER A 127 10.32 -13.23 -3.14
C SER A 127 11.61 -13.49 -2.34
N MET A 128 12.22 -12.45 -1.77
CA MET A 128 13.38 -12.57 -0.89
C MET A 128 13.07 -13.41 0.35
N VAL A 129 11.89 -13.18 0.97
CA VAL A 129 11.45 -14.01 2.11
C VAL A 129 11.35 -15.47 1.71
N ALA A 130 10.75 -15.76 0.55
CA ALA A 130 10.60 -17.14 0.06
C ALA A 130 11.97 -17.80 -0.18
N VAL A 131 12.88 -17.11 -0.87
CA VAL A 131 14.23 -17.62 -1.18
C VAL A 131 15.03 -17.85 0.11
N VAL A 132 15.09 -16.86 1.00
CA VAL A 132 15.83 -17.01 2.27
C VAL A 132 15.22 -18.13 3.12
N SER A 133 13.88 -18.21 3.19
CA SER A 133 13.21 -19.27 3.95
C SER A 133 13.49 -20.67 3.39
N ALA A 134 13.63 -20.80 2.06
CA ALA A 134 13.93 -22.06 1.41
C ALA A 134 15.39 -22.52 1.66
N TRP A 135 16.33 -21.57 1.71
CA TRP A 135 17.76 -21.87 1.93
C TRP A 135 18.12 -21.99 3.41
N THR A 136 17.35 -21.39 4.30
CA THR A 136 17.60 -21.41 5.74
C THR A 136 16.33 -21.84 6.50
N ASN A 137 15.56 -20.88 6.97
CA ASN A 137 14.24 -21.08 7.58
C ASN A 137 13.46 -19.76 7.64
N PRO A 138 12.12 -19.79 7.86
CA PRO A 138 11.30 -18.59 7.94
C PRO A 138 11.67 -17.62 9.09
N ALA A 139 12.20 -18.13 10.20
CA ALA A 139 12.65 -17.28 11.31
C ALA A 139 13.85 -16.42 10.90
N THR A 140 14.83 -16.99 10.22
CA THR A 140 15.98 -16.25 9.67
C THR A 140 15.53 -15.16 8.72
N ALA A 141 14.60 -15.47 7.79
CA ALA A 141 14.05 -14.48 6.87
C ALA A 141 13.36 -13.31 7.62
N ALA A 142 12.57 -13.62 8.65
CA ALA A 142 11.91 -12.61 9.47
C ALA A 142 12.91 -11.77 10.29
N LEU A 143 13.97 -12.37 10.82
CA LEU A 143 15.03 -11.66 11.56
C LEU A 143 15.85 -10.76 10.65
N ILE A 144 16.12 -11.15 9.41
CA ILE A 144 16.77 -10.29 8.40
C ILE A 144 15.89 -9.06 8.11
N LEU A 145 14.56 -9.25 7.97
CA LEU A 145 13.63 -8.13 7.81
C LEU A 145 13.64 -7.21 9.04
N ALA A 146 13.62 -7.77 10.25
CA ALA A 146 13.74 -7.00 11.47
C ALA A 146 15.07 -6.23 11.54
N GLY A 147 16.19 -6.88 11.18
CA GLY A 147 17.51 -6.27 11.09
C GLY A 147 17.58 -5.11 10.10
N SER A 148 16.92 -5.24 8.95
CA SER A 148 16.88 -4.18 7.94
C SER A 148 16.21 -2.90 8.44
N THR A 149 15.29 -2.98 9.39
CA THR A 149 14.65 -1.79 9.98
C THR A 149 15.56 -1.00 10.91
N PHE A 150 16.55 -1.65 11.55
CA PHE A 150 17.58 -0.94 12.32
C PHE A 150 18.53 -0.16 11.39
N VAL A 151 18.88 -0.77 10.24
CA VAL A 151 19.64 -0.06 9.19
C VAL A 151 18.80 1.11 8.65
N ALA A 152 17.52 0.92 8.40
CA ALA A 152 16.62 1.99 7.98
C ALA A 152 16.55 3.12 9.02
N ALA A 153 16.50 2.82 10.31
CA ALA A 153 16.53 3.81 11.38
C ALA A 153 17.79 4.69 11.34
N ALA A 154 18.96 4.08 11.10
CA ALA A 154 20.22 4.81 10.93
C ALA A 154 20.21 5.69 9.68
N LEU A 155 19.78 5.14 8.52
CA LEU A 155 19.72 5.87 7.26
C LEU A 155 18.75 7.07 7.31
N ILE A 156 17.62 6.95 8.02
CA ILE A 156 16.68 8.06 8.21
C ILE A 156 17.31 9.23 8.94
N ARG A 157 18.23 8.99 9.88
CA ARG A 157 18.96 10.05 10.59
C ARG A 157 19.92 10.81 9.70
N VAL A 158 20.35 10.23 8.59
CA VAL A 158 21.25 10.87 7.61
C VAL A 158 20.46 11.76 6.62
N LEU A 159 19.13 11.59 6.50
CA LEU A 159 18.32 12.45 5.63
C LEU A 159 18.44 13.93 6.04
N PRO A 160 18.27 14.88 5.09
CA PRO A 160 18.27 16.31 5.40
C PRO A 160 17.23 16.67 6.47
N TYR A 161 17.63 17.51 7.41
CA TYR A 161 16.67 18.06 8.37
C TYR A 161 15.71 19.00 7.64
N THR A 162 14.42 18.82 7.90
CA THR A 162 13.38 19.73 7.45
C THR A 162 12.64 20.27 8.67
N ALA A 163 12.58 21.59 8.78
CA ALA A 163 11.85 22.25 9.87
C ALA A 163 10.36 21.84 9.85
N PRO A 164 9.68 21.82 11.02
CA PRO A 164 8.24 21.60 11.07
C PRO A 164 7.52 22.66 10.24
N LEU A 165 6.51 22.24 9.49
CA LEU A 165 5.73 23.15 8.62
C LEU A 165 4.65 23.94 9.37
N SER A 166 4.44 23.65 10.67
CA SER A 166 3.42 24.26 11.51
C SER A 166 3.79 24.14 12.99
N ILE A 167 3.16 24.97 13.80
CA ILE A 167 3.28 24.88 15.26
C ILE A 167 2.45 23.68 15.75
N ALA A 168 2.96 22.95 16.72
CA ALA A 168 2.32 21.72 17.24
C ALA A 168 0.86 21.94 17.73
N ALA A 169 0.53 23.16 18.18
CA ALA A 169 -0.82 23.54 18.58
C ALA A 169 -1.83 23.58 17.42
N GLU A 170 -1.36 23.80 16.19
CA GLU A 170 -2.21 23.86 14.99
C GLU A 170 -2.48 22.49 14.37
N VAL A 171 -1.75 21.43 14.82
CA VAL A 171 -1.88 20.09 14.30
C VAL A 171 -3.21 19.47 14.75
N PRO A 172 -4.13 19.16 13.84
CA PRO A 172 -5.45 18.65 14.19
C PRO A 172 -5.37 17.26 14.80
N ARG A 173 -6.41 16.89 15.56
CA ARG A 173 -6.58 15.50 16.02
C ARG A 173 -6.92 14.59 14.83
N PRO A 174 -6.56 13.29 14.85
CA PRO A 174 -6.76 12.37 13.73
C PRO A 174 -8.18 12.32 13.18
N GLY A 175 -9.21 12.32 14.04
CA GLY A 175 -10.61 12.36 13.61
C GLY A 175 -10.98 13.67 12.89
N ARG A 176 -10.45 14.82 13.32
CA ARG A 176 -10.62 16.10 12.60
C ARG A 176 -9.93 16.08 11.25
N THR A 177 -8.75 15.45 11.16
CA THR A 177 -8.05 15.27 9.88
C THR A 177 -8.89 14.44 8.92
N LEU A 178 -9.47 13.33 9.37
CA LEU A 178 -10.36 12.50 8.54
C LEU A 178 -11.58 13.30 8.07
N LEU A 179 -12.24 14.03 8.98
CA LEU A 179 -13.39 14.87 8.65
C LEU A 179 -13.02 15.96 7.62
N MET A 180 -11.85 16.59 7.79
CA MET A 180 -11.31 17.56 6.84
C MET A 180 -11.07 16.91 5.47
N MET A 181 -10.54 15.70 5.41
CA MET A 181 -10.33 14.98 4.15
C MET A 181 -11.65 14.69 3.45
N ILE A 182 -12.70 14.32 4.19
CA ILE A 182 -14.03 14.06 3.64
C ILE A 182 -14.69 15.36 3.18
N SER A 183 -14.47 16.49 3.87
CA SER A 183 -15.06 17.78 3.54
C SER A 183 -14.41 18.49 2.35
N ARG A 184 -13.11 18.24 2.11
CA ARG A 184 -12.37 18.88 1.01
C ARG A 184 -12.40 18.03 -0.25
N GLY A 185 -12.99 18.54 -1.34
CA GLY A 185 -13.21 17.82 -2.59
C GLY A 185 -12.00 17.01 -3.09
N PRO A 186 -10.84 17.63 -3.35
CA PRO A 186 -9.68 16.88 -3.87
C PRO A 186 -9.18 15.77 -2.93
N LEU A 187 -9.17 16.00 -1.60
CA LEU A 187 -8.77 14.99 -0.63
C LEU A 187 -9.80 13.87 -0.49
N ARG A 188 -11.09 14.22 -0.53
CA ARG A 188 -12.18 13.24 -0.54
C ARG A 188 -12.06 12.31 -1.74
N ARG A 189 -11.87 12.87 -2.95
CA ARG A 189 -11.65 12.11 -4.18
C ARG A 189 -10.42 11.23 -4.09
N THR A 190 -9.30 11.74 -3.57
CA THR A 190 -8.08 10.96 -3.33
C THR A 190 -8.36 9.78 -2.41
N LEU A 191 -9.13 9.99 -1.33
CA LEU A 191 -9.45 8.96 -0.35
C LEU A 191 -10.24 7.81 -0.97
N TYR A 192 -11.45 8.09 -1.50
CA TYR A 192 -12.30 7.01 -1.99
C TYR A 192 -11.78 6.36 -3.27
N MET A 193 -11.12 7.11 -4.17
CA MET A 193 -10.48 6.53 -5.35
C MET A 193 -9.35 5.58 -4.98
N THR A 194 -8.52 5.94 -3.99
CA THR A 194 -7.46 5.05 -3.49
C THR A 194 -8.05 3.77 -2.90
N VAL A 195 -9.12 3.88 -2.11
CA VAL A 195 -9.81 2.74 -1.51
C VAL A 195 -10.43 1.84 -2.58
N ALA A 196 -11.13 2.43 -3.55
CA ALA A 196 -11.78 1.68 -4.63
C ALA A 196 -10.76 0.92 -5.49
N VAL A 197 -9.67 1.58 -5.92
CA VAL A 197 -8.62 0.92 -6.72
C VAL A 197 -7.92 -0.18 -5.90
N ALA A 198 -7.58 0.08 -4.64
CA ALA A 198 -6.92 -0.90 -3.79
C ALA A 198 -7.77 -2.17 -3.58
N LEU A 199 -9.06 -2.00 -3.31
CA LEU A 199 -10.01 -3.11 -3.17
C LEU A 199 -10.13 -3.90 -4.47
N SER A 200 -10.19 -3.20 -5.61
CA SER A 200 -10.39 -3.80 -6.94
C SER A 200 -9.17 -4.61 -7.40
N VAL A 201 -7.96 -4.05 -7.33
CA VAL A 201 -6.74 -4.75 -7.80
C VAL A 201 -6.34 -5.91 -6.89
N ALA A 202 -6.79 -5.90 -5.63
CA ALA A 202 -6.54 -6.98 -4.68
C ALA A 202 -7.26 -8.30 -5.05
N ALA A 203 -8.23 -8.27 -5.97
CA ALA A 203 -8.87 -9.46 -6.51
C ALA A 203 -7.96 -10.24 -7.48
N LEU A 204 -6.99 -9.58 -8.13
CA LEU A 204 -6.18 -10.17 -9.20
C LEU A 204 -5.47 -11.48 -8.81
N PRO A 205 -4.78 -11.60 -7.65
CA PRO A 205 -4.13 -12.86 -7.28
C PRO A 205 -5.11 -14.02 -7.10
N ILE A 206 -6.30 -13.76 -6.58
CA ILE A 206 -7.35 -14.77 -6.37
C ILE A 206 -7.89 -15.24 -7.72
N VAL A 207 -8.20 -14.29 -8.60
CA VAL A 207 -8.67 -14.59 -9.96
C VAL A 207 -7.60 -15.30 -10.78
N ALA A 208 -6.31 -14.94 -10.62
CA ALA A 208 -5.21 -15.63 -11.30
C ALA A 208 -5.22 -17.14 -11.02
N VAL A 209 -5.39 -17.52 -9.74
CA VAL A 209 -5.47 -18.95 -9.36
C VAL A 209 -6.69 -19.62 -9.95
N ALA A 210 -7.85 -18.99 -9.84
CA ALA A 210 -9.12 -19.59 -10.28
C ALA A 210 -9.26 -19.67 -11.81
N SER A 211 -8.61 -18.75 -12.57
CA SER A 211 -8.71 -18.71 -14.02
C SER A 211 -7.84 -19.75 -14.76
N THR A 212 -6.93 -20.45 -14.09
CA THR A 212 -6.00 -21.37 -14.76
C THR A 212 -6.70 -22.46 -15.55
N GLY A 213 -7.79 -23.03 -15.01
CA GLY A 213 -8.60 -24.04 -15.70
C GLY A 213 -9.26 -23.50 -16.97
N GLU A 214 -9.86 -22.31 -16.92
CA GLU A 214 -10.47 -21.65 -18.08
C GLU A 214 -9.44 -21.28 -19.17
N LEU A 215 -8.21 -20.95 -18.74
CA LEU A 215 -7.12 -20.61 -19.64
C LEU A 215 -6.38 -21.84 -20.19
N GLY A 216 -6.76 -23.07 -19.78
CA GLY A 216 -6.14 -24.30 -20.23
C GLY A 216 -4.67 -24.49 -19.81
N VAL A 217 -4.27 -23.93 -18.65
CA VAL A 217 -2.90 -23.97 -18.16
C VAL A 217 -2.81 -24.62 -16.78
N PRO A 218 -1.64 -25.19 -16.41
CA PRO A 218 -1.44 -25.77 -15.09
C PRO A 218 -1.66 -24.75 -13.97
N PRO A 219 -2.14 -25.16 -12.77
CA PRO A 219 -2.37 -24.26 -11.63
C PRO A 219 -1.16 -23.42 -11.22
N ALA A 220 0.06 -23.94 -11.39
CA ALA A 220 1.30 -23.21 -11.13
C ALA A 220 1.46 -21.94 -11.99
N SER A 221 0.81 -21.88 -13.17
CA SER A 221 0.83 -20.73 -14.07
C SER A 221 0.14 -19.48 -13.48
N ALA A 222 -0.67 -19.63 -12.42
CA ALA A 222 -1.22 -18.50 -11.67
C ALA A 222 -0.11 -17.59 -11.12
N GLY A 223 1.03 -18.18 -10.74
CA GLY A 223 2.22 -17.43 -10.31
C GLY A 223 2.75 -16.50 -11.39
N LEU A 224 2.70 -16.91 -12.67
CA LEU A 224 3.14 -16.08 -13.80
C LEU A 224 2.21 -14.88 -14.01
N LEU A 225 0.90 -15.04 -13.87
CA LEU A 225 -0.07 -13.93 -13.93
C LEU A 225 0.22 -12.90 -12.85
N THR A 226 0.41 -13.36 -11.61
CA THR A 226 0.74 -12.50 -10.48
C THR A 226 2.10 -11.81 -10.66
N ALA A 227 3.09 -12.54 -11.17
CA ALA A 227 4.40 -12.01 -11.49
C ALA A 227 4.32 -10.95 -12.61
N ALA A 228 3.50 -11.18 -13.65
CA ALA A 228 3.27 -10.21 -14.71
C ALA A 228 2.70 -8.89 -14.16
N TYR A 229 1.73 -8.94 -13.24
CA TYR A 229 1.24 -7.76 -12.53
C TYR A 229 2.35 -7.06 -11.74
N GLY A 230 3.16 -7.79 -10.99
CA GLY A 230 4.28 -7.25 -10.21
C GLY A 230 5.35 -6.59 -11.10
N LEU A 231 5.76 -7.27 -12.18
CA LEU A 231 6.70 -6.75 -13.17
C LEU A 231 6.13 -5.51 -13.88
N GLY A 232 4.85 -5.53 -14.25
CA GLY A 232 4.15 -4.36 -14.78
C GLY A 232 4.21 -3.19 -13.79
N GLY A 233 4.00 -3.45 -12.50
CA GLY A 233 4.14 -2.48 -11.44
C GLY A 233 5.54 -1.87 -11.35
N LEU A 234 6.59 -2.67 -11.46
CA LEU A 234 7.98 -2.20 -11.50
C LEU A 234 8.26 -1.36 -12.75
N LEU A 235 7.81 -1.79 -13.92
CA LEU A 235 7.94 -1.03 -15.18
C LEU A 235 7.18 0.30 -15.10
N GLY A 236 5.97 0.31 -14.55
CA GLY A 236 5.20 1.52 -14.32
C GLY A 236 5.91 2.48 -13.35
N SER A 237 6.48 1.97 -12.28
CA SER A 237 7.27 2.75 -11.32
C SER A 237 8.51 3.37 -11.97
N ALA A 238 9.24 2.59 -12.78
CA ALA A 238 10.36 3.10 -13.55
C ALA A 238 9.92 4.18 -14.56
N GLY A 239 8.78 3.98 -15.23
CA GLY A 239 8.20 4.97 -16.15
C GLY A 239 7.89 6.30 -15.46
N VAL A 240 7.27 6.27 -14.26
CA VAL A 240 7.00 7.48 -13.46
C VAL A 240 8.29 8.15 -13.00
N MET A 241 9.31 7.38 -12.65
CA MET A 241 10.62 7.89 -12.23
C MET A 241 11.34 8.62 -13.37
N ILE A 242 11.34 8.03 -14.58
CA ILE A 242 12.00 8.59 -15.78
C ILE A 242 11.21 9.79 -16.33
N ARG A 243 9.87 9.67 -16.38
CA ARG A 243 8.97 10.71 -16.89
C ARG A 243 7.91 11.05 -15.83
N PRO A 244 8.22 11.93 -14.87
CA PRO A 244 7.28 12.34 -13.82
C PRO A 244 5.99 12.93 -14.41
N LEU A 245 4.87 12.62 -13.75
CA LEU A 245 3.55 13.07 -14.17
C LEU A 245 3.45 14.60 -14.06
N LYS A 246 3.00 15.27 -15.13
CA LYS A 246 2.92 16.74 -15.22
C LYS A 246 1.52 17.28 -14.95
N ALA A 247 0.49 16.47 -15.19
CA ALA A 247 -0.91 16.87 -15.04
C ALA A 247 -1.30 17.11 -13.57
N GLU A 248 -2.41 17.82 -13.37
CA GLU A 248 -3.01 17.95 -12.04
C GLU A 248 -3.40 16.60 -11.47
N ALA A 249 -3.13 16.40 -10.18
CA ALA A 249 -3.27 15.09 -9.56
C ALA A 249 -4.73 14.60 -9.53
N ASP A 250 -5.68 15.48 -9.22
CA ASP A 250 -7.08 15.12 -9.04
C ASP A 250 -7.76 14.61 -10.34
N PRO A 251 -7.74 15.31 -11.50
CA PRO A 251 -8.28 14.74 -12.74
C PRO A 251 -7.47 13.53 -13.23
N LEU A 252 -6.15 13.54 -13.03
CA LEU A 252 -5.28 12.44 -13.45
C LEU A 252 -5.62 11.13 -12.74
N MET A 253 -5.92 11.17 -11.43
CA MET A 253 -6.38 10.00 -10.69
C MET A 253 -7.63 9.38 -11.31
N THR A 254 -8.58 10.20 -11.75
CA THR A 254 -9.83 9.73 -12.38
C THR A 254 -9.54 9.01 -13.70
N TRP A 255 -8.70 9.58 -14.54
CA TRP A 255 -8.26 8.96 -15.80
C TRP A 255 -7.53 7.65 -15.58
N LEU A 256 -6.59 7.61 -14.64
CA LEU A 256 -5.81 6.42 -14.33
C LEU A 256 -6.66 5.31 -13.70
N ALA A 257 -7.64 5.65 -12.85
CA ALA A 257 -8.58 4.67 -12.32
C ALA A 257 -9.46 4.08 -13.43
N THR A 258 -9.90 4.89 -14.41
CA THR A 258 -10.61 4.41 -15.60
C THR A 258 -9.71 3.45 -16.39
N ALA A 259 -8.44 3.80 -16.60
CA ALA A 259 -7.50 2.94 -17.29
C ALA A 259 -7.26 1.61 -16.55
N VAL A 260 -7.17 1.64 -15.21
CA VAL A 260 -7.11 0.42 -14.39
C VAL A 260 -8.37 -0.43 -14.58
N ALA A 261 -9.57 0.18 -14.58
CA ALA A 261 -10.82 -0.55 -14.83
C ALA A 261 -10.84 -1.23 -16.21
N ILE A 262 -10.31 -0.56 -17.25
CA ILE A 262 -10.16 -1.12 -18.59
C ILE A 262 -9.18 -2.31 -18.59
N ALA A 263 -8.05 -2.21 -17.87
CA ALA A 263 -7.11 -3.31 -17.75
C ALA A 263 -7.73 -4.52 -17.00
N LEU A 264 -8.52 -4.29 -15.97
CA LEU A 264 -9.28 -5.34 -15.28
C LEU A 264 -10.34 -5.97 -16.21
N CYS A 265 -10.98 -5.18 -17.08
CA CYS A 265 -11.85 -5.69 -18.14
C CYS A 265 -11.09 -6.61 -19.09
N GLY A 266 -9.90 -6.18 -19.55
CA GLY A 266 -9.01 -7.02 -20.34
C GLY A 266 -8.66 -8.35 -19.67
N ALA A 267 -8.38 -8.33 -18.36
CA ALA A 267 -8.14 -9.55 -17.59
C ALA A 267 -9.41 -10.45 -17.48
N ALA A 268 -10.60 -9.84 -17.37
CA ALA A 268 -11.86 -10.57 -17.27
C ALA A 268 -12.25 -11.25 -18.58
N ILE A 269 -12.01 -10.61 -19.73
CA ILE A 269 -12.39 -11.15 -21.06
C ILE A 269 -11.28 -11.98 -21.71
N ALA A 270 -10.08 -12.04 -21.14
CA ALA A 270 -8.97 -12.80 -21.70
C ALA A 270 -9.35 -14.30 -21.76
N GLY A 271 -9.45 -14.82 -22.98
CA GLY A 271 -9.71 -16.23 -23.25
C GLY A 271 -8.46 -17.07 -23.47
N GLN A 272 -7.27 -16.43 -23.48
CA GLN A 272 -6.00 -17.10 -23.70
C GLN A 272 -4.95 -16.60 -22.69
N PHE A 273 -4.06 -17.49 -22.29
CA PHE A 273 -3.05 -17.19 -21.27
C PHE A 273 -2.14 -16.00 -21.61
N PRO A 274 -1.60 -15.84 -22.87
CA PRO A 274 -0.79 -14.67 -23.22
C PRO A 274 -1.57 -13.34 -23.11
N ALA A 275 -2.86 -13.33 -23.48
CA ALA A 275 -3.71 -12.15 -23.33
C ALA A 275 -3.92 -11.79 -21.87
N ALA A 276 -4.14 -12.79 -21.01
CA ALA A 276 -4.25 -12.60 -19.56
C ALA A 276 -2.94 -12.05 -18.97
N LEU A 277 -1.77 -12.58 -19.36
CA LEU A 277 -0.47 -12.04 -18.95
C LEU A 277 -0.31 -10.56 -19.30
N GLY A 278 -0.65 -10.19 -20.54
CA GLY A 278 -0.62 -8.80 -20.99
C GLY A 278 -1.57 -7.89 -20.18
N ALA A 279 -2.79 -8.35 -19.90
CA ALA A 279 -3.76 -7.60 -19.12
C ALA A 279 -3.30 -7.41 -17.66
N PHE A 280 -2.76 -8.43 -17.02
CA PHE A 280 -2.20 -8.35 -15.68
C PHE A 280 -0.99 -7.39 -15.62
N ALA A 281 -0.06 -7.49 -16.59
CA ALA A 281 1.07 -6.57 -16.68
C ALA A 281 0.60 -5.12 -16.87
N CYS A 282 -0.36 -4.89 -17.76
CA CYS A 282 -0.95 -3.57 -17.99
C CYS A 282 -1.62 -3.01 -16.73
N ALA A 283 -2.39 -3.84 -16.01
CA ALA A 283 -2.99 -3.45 -14.74
C ALA A 283 -1.92 -3.04 -13.71
N GLY A 284 -0.79 -3.74 -13.65
CA GLY A 284 0.34 -3.39 -12.80
C GLY A 284 0.96 -2.04 -13.14
N VAL A 285 1.23 -1.80 -14.44
CA VAL A 285 1.74 -0.51 -14.93
C VAL A 285 0.80 0.63 -14.52
N LEU A 286 -0.48 0.51 -14.87
CA LEU A 286 -1.47 1.55 -14.63
C LEU A 286 -1.71 1.80 -13.15
N ASN A 287 -1.69 0.75 -12.32
CA ASN A 287 -1.78 0.89 -10.86
C ASN A 287 -0.60 1.67 -10.27
N SER A 288 0.62 1.52 -10.80
CA SER A 288 1.78 2.31 -10.37
C SER A 288 1.65 3.79 -10.73
N TYR A 289 1.17 4.10 -11.94
CA TYR A 289 0.86 5.48 -12.34
C TYR A 289 -0.27 6.08 -11.48
N PHE A 290 -1.34 5.30 -11.23
CA PHE A 290 -2.41 5.72 -10.33
C PHE A 290 -1.87 6.00 -8.92
N PHE A 291 -1.04 5.12 -8.37
CA PHE A 291 -0.44 5.31 -7.06
C PHE A 291 0.43 6.58 -7.00
N ALA A 292 1.24 6.84 -8.03
CA ALA A 292 2.00 8.09 -8.13
C ALA A 292 1.10 9.33 -8.10
N SER A 293 -0.03 9.31 -8.81
CA SER A 293 -0.99 10.42 -8.80
C SER A 293 -1.64 10.62 -7.43
N THR A 294 -1.88 9.54 -6.67
CA THR A 294 -2.39 9.65 -5.29
C THR A 294 -1.37 10.26 -4.32
N LEU A 295 -0.08 9.91 -4.46
CA LEU A 295 0.99 10.54 -3.66
C LEU A 295 1.11 12.03 -3.96
N ALA A 296 1.00 12.38 -5.23
CA ALA A 296 0.97 13.76 -5.66
C ALA A 296 -0.22 14.54 -5.08
N ALA A 297 -1.43 13.98 -5.15
CA ALA A 297 -2.63 14.58 -4.58
C ALA A 297 -2.51 14.78 -3.06
N ARG A 298 -1.95 13.79 -2.34
CA ARG A 298 -1.67 13.93 -0.91
C ARG A 298 -0.71 15.09 -0.63
N SER A 299 0.35 15.25 -1.42
CA SER A 299 1.30 16.34 -1.26
C SER A 299 0.69 17.70 -1.60
N GLU A 300 -0.07 17.79 -2.70
CA GLU A 300 -0.60 19.07 -3.23
C GLU A 300 -1.78 19.60 -2.43
N TYR A 301 -2.67 18.72 -1.95
CA TYR A 301 -3.94 19.12 -1.32
C TYR A 301 -3.94 19.05 0.19
N SER A 302 -2.93 18.44 0.81
CA SER A 302 -2.84 18.37 2.28
C SER A 302 -2.38 19.70 2.88
N PRO A 303 -3.06 20.18 3.93
CA PRO A 303 -2.53 21.29 4.72
C PRO A 303 -1.19 20.87 5.34
N PRO A 304 -0.22 21.81 5.45
CA PRO A 304 1.08 21.52 6.06
C PRO A 304 0.98 20.89 7.45
N ALA A 305 0.05 21.38 8.28
CA ALA A 305 -0.16 20.92 9.67
C ALA A 305 -0.74 19.50 9.81
N ALA A 306 -1.22 18.89 8.73
CA ALA A 306 -1.85 17.56 8.77
C ALA A 306 -1.29 16.61 7.71
N ARG A 307 -0.20 16.96 7.05
CA ARG A 307 0.32 16.20 5.89
C ARG A 307 0.68 14.77 6.25
N GLY A 308 1.40 14.55 7.33
CA GLY A 308 1.76 13.22 7.81
C GLY A 308 0.51 12.37 8.09
N GLN A 309 -0.47 12.94 8.79
CA GLN A 309 -1.72 12.24 9.07
C GLN A 309 -2.50 11.89 7.79
N VAL A 310 -2.58 12.80 6.79
CA VAL A 310 -3.26 12.52 5.52
C VAL A 310 -2.59 11.36 4.79
N PHE A 311 -1.24 11.34 4.72
CA PHE A 311 -0.52 10.23 4.11
C PHE A 311 -0.79 8.90 4.80
N VAL A 312 -0.77 8.90 6.12
CA VAL A 312 -1.00 7.69 6.92
C VAL A 312 -2.46 7.24 6.88
N TRP A 313 -3.45 8.17 6.92
CA TRP A 313 -4.86 7.82 6.75
C TRP A 313 -5.13 7.10 5.43
N ILE A 314 -4.67 7.68 4.32
CA ILE A 314 -4.89 7.09 2.99
C ILE A 314 -4.11 5.77 2.86
N GLY A 315 -2.90 5.68 3.42
CA GLY A 315 -2.11 4.45 3.45
C GLY A 315 -2.79 3.33 4.23
N ALA A 316 -3.28 3.61 5.43
CA ALA A 316 -4.00 2.66 6.29
C ALA A 316 -5.28 2.14 5.61
N LEU A 317 -6.11 3.05 5.09
CA LEU A 317 -7.35 2.68 4.40
C LEU A 317 -7.09 1.92 3.09
N LYS A 318 -6.01 2.24 2.36
CA LYS A 318 -5.57 1.45 1.20
C LYS A 318 -5.24 0.01 1.57
N ILE A 319 -4.48 -0.21 2.67
CA ILE A 319 -4.12 -1.55 3.13
C ILE A 319 -5.35 -2.32 3.58
N THR A 320 -6.23 -1.69 4.35
CA THR A 320 -7.50 -2.29 4.79
C THR A 320 -8.40 -2.67 3.61
N ALA A 321 -8.54 -1.77 2.63
CA ALA A 321 -9.32 -2.02 1.42
C ALA A 321 -8.73 -3.17 0.59
N GLY A 322 -7.39 -3.23 0.46
CA GLY A 322 -6.72 -4.33 -0.23
C GLY A 322 -6.99 -5.68 0.45
N SER A 323 -6.87 -5.73 1.79
CA SER A 323 -7.19 -6.95 2.56
C SER A 323 -8.65 -7.36 2.41
N ALA A 324 -9.58 -6.40 2.49
CA ALA A 324 -11.01 -6.64 2.28
C ALA A 324 -11.29 -7.12 0.84
N GLY A 325 -10.64 -6.51 -0.15
CA GLY A 325 -10.78 -6.90 -1.56
C GLY A 325 -10.33 -8.34 -1.82
N THR A 326 -9.20 -8.76 -1.24
CA THR A 326 -8.72 -10.15 -1.32
C THR A 326 -9.72 -11.12 -0.66
N ALA A 327 -10.21 -10.79 0.53
CA ALA A 327 -11.18 -11.62 1.25
C ALA A 327 -12.51 -11.74 0.48
N LEU A 328 -13.04 -10.62 -0.02
CA LEU A 328 -14.26 -10.60 -0.84
C LEU A 328 -14.08 -11.40 -2.15
N ALA A 329 -12.93 -11.23 -2.83
CA ALA A 329 -12.65 -12.01 -4.03
C ALA A 329 -12.66 -13.52 -3.74
N GLY A 330 -12.01 -13.94 -2.64
CA GLY A 330 -12.02 -15.34 -2.22
C GLY A 330 -13.42 -15.87 -1.91
N ALA A 331 -14.26 -15.08 -1.27
CA ALA A 331 -15.65 -15.46 -0.95
C ALA A 331 -16.55 -15.54 -2.20
N LEU A 332 -16.29 -14.71 -3.21
CA LEU A 332 -17.13 -14.55 -4.39
C LEU A 332 -16.69 -15.35 -5.62
N ILE A 333 -15.52 -16.02 -5.54
CA ILE A 333 -14.96 -16.73 -6.70
C ILE A 333 -15.71 -18.01 -7.06
N ALA A 334 -16.37 -18.67 -6.08
CA ALA A 334 -16.98 -19.97 -6.24
C ALA A 334 -18.13 -20.00 -7.27
N PRO A 335 -19.09 -19.03 -7.27
CA PRO A 335 -20.19 -19.05 -8.22
C PRO A 335 -19.78 -18.69 -9.65
N LEU A 336 -18.76 -17.85 -9.82
CA LEU A 336 -18.26 -17.42 -11.13
C LEU A 336 -16.82 -16.91 -10.99
N THR A 337 -15.88 -17.54 -11.66
CA THR A 337 -14.44 -17.24 -11.60
C THR A 337 -14.11 -15.75 -11.81
N LYS A 338 -14.86 -15.06 -12.65
CA LYS A 338 -14.62 -13.66 -13.02
C LYS A 338 -15.51 -12.65 -12.27
N LEU A 339 -16.43 -13.13 -11.41
CA LEU A 339 -17.30 -12.25 -10.63
C LEU A 339 -16.57 -11.18 -9.83
N PRO A 340 -15.45 -11.48 -9.15
CA PRO A 340 -14.71 -10.46 -8.44
C PRO A 340 -14.20 -9.32 -9.35
N LEU A 341 -13.80 -9.61 -10.60
CA LEU A 341 -13.38 -8.58 -11.56
C LEU A 341 -14.55 -7.74 -12.05
N TYR A 342 -15.72 -8.33 -12.31
CA TYR A 342 -16.91 -7.58 -12.72
C TYR A 342 -17.36 -6.62 -11.62
N LEU A 343 -17.35 -7.06 -10.36
CA LEU A 343 -17.67 -6.20 -9.22
C LEU A 343 -16.62 -5.10 -9.02
N ALA A 344 -15.35 -5.44 -9.20
CA ALA A 344 -14.25 -4.46 -9.17
C ALA A 344 -14.42 -3.38 -10.23
N MET A 345 -14.76 -3.75 -11.46
CA MET A 345 -15.04 -2.81 -12.56
C MET A 345 -16.24 -1.93 -12.24
N GLY A 346 -17.33 -2.51 -11.73
CA GLY A 346 -18.52 -1.76 -11.30
C GLY A 346 -18.19 -0.74 -10.20
N LEU A 347 -17.41 -1.14 -9.21
CA LEU A 347 -16.95 -0.26 -8.14
C LEU A 347 -16.07 0.90 -8.68
N LEU A 348 -15.15 0.60 -9.59
CA LEU A 348 -14.30 1.62 -10.21
C LEU A 348 -15.11 2.57 -11.09
N ALA A 349 -16.05 2.05 -11.88
CA ALA A 349 -16.98 2.88 -12.67
C ALA A 349 -17.77 3.82 -11.78
N LEU A 350 -18.33 3.32 -10.67
CA LEU A 350 -19.05 4.13 -9.68
C LEU A 350 -18.13 5.20 -9.07
N ALA A 351 -16.92 4.84 -8.68
CA ALA A 351 -15.96 5.79 -8.11
C ALA A 351 -15.58 6.89 -9.13
N VAL A 352 -15.35 6.52 -10.39
CA VAL A 352 -15.04 7.45 -11.48
C VAL A 352 -16.20 8.42 -11.72
N VAL A 353 -17.43 7.90 -11.87
CA VAL A 353 -18.63 8.74 -12.05
C VAL A 353 -18.81 9.69 -10.88
N THR A 354 -18.68 9.18 -9.66
CA THR A 354 -18.76 9.99 -8.43
C THR A 354 -17.70 11.09 -8.45
N SER A 355 -16.47 10.80 -8.88
CA SER A 355 -15.38 11.79 -8.97
C SER A 355 -15.67 12.90 -9.98
N VAL A 356 -16.21 12.54 -11.13
CA VAL A 356 -16.60 13.51 -12.17
C VAL A 356 -17.72 14.42 -11.68
N VAL A 357 -18.79 13.83 -11.12
CA VAL A 357 -19.95 14.56 -10.58
C VAL A 357 -19.54 15.47 -9.42
N ASP A 358 -18.74 14.96 -8.49
CA ASP A 358 -18.27 15.73 -7.34
C ASP A 358 -17.43 16.96 -7.78
N ARG A 359 -16.55 16.77 -8.76
CA ARG A 359 -15.75 17.86 -9.34
C ARG A 359 -16.63 18.88 -10.07
N HIS A 360 -17.64 18.43 -10.79
CA HIS A 360 -18.56 19.33 -11.48
C HIS A 360 -19.37 20.18 -10.51
N ARG A 361 -19.91 19.56 -9.45
CA ARG A 361 -20.64 20.27 -8.38
C ARG A 361 -19.77 21.30 -7.65
N GLU A 362 -18.50 20.98 -7.43
CA GLU A 362 -17.56 21.89 -6.79
C GLU A 362 -17.24 23.12 -7.67
N ARG A 363 -17.18 22.96 -9.00
CA ARG A 363 -17.00 24.06 -9.96
C ARG A 363 -18.20 25.00 -10.00
N ILE A 364 -19.42 24.49 -9.86
CA ILE A 364 -20.64 25.30 -9.86
C ILE A 364 -20.76 26.12 -8.56
N ARG A 365 -20.21 25.63 -7.45
CA ARG A 365 -20.28 26.28 -6.14
C ARG A 365 -19.22 27.37 -5.92
N ARG A 366 -18.20 27.41 -6.77
CA ARG A 366 -17.16 28.46 -6.81
C ARG A 366 -17.58 29.60 -7.73
#